data_5ad0d329483acd90f3d58985a0084a4c
#
_entry.id   5ad0d329483acd90f3d58985a0084a4c
#
_cell.length_a   1.000
_cell.length_b   1.000
_cell.length_c   1.000
_cell.angle_alpha   90.00
_cell.angle_beta   90.00
_cell.angle_gamma   90.00
#
_symmetry.space_group_name_H-M   'P 1'
#
loop_
_entity.id
_entity.type
_entity.pdbx_description
1 polymer ?
#
loop_
_entity_poly.entity_id
_entity_poly.type
_entity_poly.pdbx_seq_one_letter_code
_entity_poly.pdbx_strand_id
1 'polypeptide(L)'
;MSAVPARARRLPLVLRNRSFGKVWAGQLLTQAAIRMFQVGAVWWIVSLAGGAHRGLASGVFLMVSTVPAVAFAPVVARVVARHDHRTVLAVAAAVAGAVAVTAAALAALGALPVAAAYLVALVLAGCQAVFDPCLTTSVPELVEDCDIESATGCELATQSVAGLVGGLLGPLVVEAGRLAELTAASGLAYLLAAGLIVSARFARTGVIRQVPDGSVPGRRTLRQVLAGRPFVRRVLVCFAAANFFTTAIYVVMPLYTRTELHAAGSTVALLEAALGAGALVGSFTGGRLPGPPVAVASVCLAVVAAALALPGVFAWHATAFVTMTVVGWCVGVIGVRFIALFQRLLPADDKPGFFAVMQAMLGATFPVSSLVFGALGDHLTARTLCLIQGAGVVPVAAALWWLGGRHEAVEQPTPTAPTSAPAKEPS
;
A
#
# COMPACT_ATOMS: atom_id res chain seq x y z
N MET A 1 22.48 -9.21 -32.21
CA MET A 1 21.46 -8.31 -31.68
C MET A 1 20.39 -8.11 -32.76
N SER A 2 19.34 -8.90 -32.73
CA SER A 2 18.23 -8.80 -33.72
C SER A 2 17.33 -7.64 -33.30
N ALA A 3 17.29 -6.58 -34.12
CA ALA A 3 16.41 -5.44 -33.90
C ALA A 3 14.96 -5.91 -33.94
N VAL A 4 14.25 -5.78 -32.84
CA VAL A 4 12.82 -6.05 -32.73
C VAL A 4 12.09 -5.07 -33.66
N PRO A 5 11.24 -5.53 -34.59
CA PRO A 5 10.57 -4.67 -35.55
C PRO A 5 9.68 -3.65 -34.81
N ALA A 6 9.70 -2.40 -35.27
CA ALA A 6 9.02 -1.25 -34.67
C ALA A 6 7.50 -1.46 -34.41
N ARG A 7 6.85 -2.37 -35.15
CA ARG A 7 5.44 -2.77 -34.93
C ARG A 7 5.25 -3.60 -33.64
N ALA A 8 6.24 -4.39 -33.23
CA ALA A 8 6.18 -5.20 -31.99
C ALA A 8 6.27 -4.32 -30.71
N ARG A 9 6.84 -3.12 -30.80
CA ARG A 9 6.88 -2.15 -29.67
C ARG A 9 5.53 -1.50 -29.32
N ARG A 10 4.51 -1.65 -30.17
CA ARG A 10 3.16 -1.07 -29.91
C ARG A 10 2.26 -1.96 -29.04
N LEU A 11 2.61 -3.24 -28.86
CA LEU A 11 1.85 -4.13 -27.98
C LEU A 11 2.27 -3.97 -26.52
N PRO A 12 1.31 -4.02 -25.55
CA PRO A 12 1.64 -4.07 -24.14
C PRO A 12 2.64 -5.18 -23.83
N LEU A 13 3.59 -4.93 -22.93
CA LEU A 13 4.65 -5.87 -22.55
C LEU A 13 4.11 -7.26 -22.17
N VAL A 14 2.99 -7.28 -21.47
CA VAL A 14 2.28 -8.48 -21.01
C VAL A 14 1.90 -9.42 -22.17
N LEU A 15 1.53 -8.87 -23.33
CA LEU A 15 1.16 -9.65 -24.52
C LEU A 15 2.39 -10.01 -25.37
N ARG A 16 3.44 -9.19 -25.31
CA ARG A 16 4.66 -9.40 -26.08
C ARG A 16 5.56 -10.47 -25.45
N ASN A 17 5.70 -10.48 -24.13
CA ASN A 17 6.52 -11.44 -23.38
C ASN A 17 5.64 -12.42 -22.61
N ARG A 18 5.50 -13.64 -23.15
CA ARG A 18 4.65 -14.68 -22.58
C ARG A 18 5.07 -15.09 -21.16
N SER A 19 6.36 -15.11 -20.84
CA SER A 19 6.84 -15.45 -19.49
C SER A 19 6.51 -14.38 -18.49
N PHE A 20 6.77 -13.11 -18.84
CA PHE A 20 6.36 -11.99 -18.02
C PHE A 20 4.83 -11.93 -17.85
N GLY A 21 4.08 -12.14 -18.93
CA GLY A 21 2.61 -12.15 -18.89
C GLY A 21 2.03 -13.21 -17.93
N LYS A 22 2.64 -14.41 -17.87
CA LYS A 22 2.22 -15.46 -16.93
C LYS A 22 2.51 -15.10 -15.48
N VAL A 23 3.69 -14.55 -15.19
CA VAL A 23 4.09 -14.14 -13.85
C VAL A 23 3.23 -12.94 -13.40
N TRP A 24 3.00 -11.99 -14.29
CA TRP A 24 2.11 -10.85 -14.05
C TRP A 24 0.66 -11.27 -13.77
N ALA A 25 0.12 -12.22 -14.54
CA ALA A 25 -1.22 -12.78 -14.27
C ALA A 25 -1.25 -13.52 -12.92
N GLY A 26 -0.19 -14.23 -12.57
CA GLY A 26 -0.01 -14.85 -11.26
C GLY A 26 -0.03 -13.79 -10.14
N GLN A 27 0.67 -12.69 -10.29
CA GLN A 27 0.64 -11.56 -9.35
C GLN A 27 -0.76 -10.98 -9.21
N LEU A 28 -1.46 -10.73 -10.30
CA LEU A 28 -2.83 -10.20 -10.27
C LEU A 28 -3.76 -11.12 -9.47
N LEU A 29 -3.67 -12.43 -9.69
CA LEU A 29 -4.46 -13.42 -8.97
C LEU A 29 -4.12 -13.45 -7.48
N THR A 30 -2.84 -13.46 -7.10
CA THR A 30 -2.42 -13.49 -5.68
C THR A 30 -2.81 -12.21 -4.95
N GLN A 31 -2.60 -11.05 -5.56
CA GLN A 31 -2.94 -9.74 -4.99
C GLN A 31 -4.46 -9.58 -4.85
N ALA A 32 -5.25 -9.97 -5.86
CA ALA A 32 -6.70 -9.94 -5.78
C ALA A 32 -7.23 -10.88 -4.69
N ALA A 33 -6.68 -12.11 -4.61
CA ALA A 33 -7.07 -13.10 -3.62
C ALA A 33 -6.82 -12.63 -2.18
N ILE A 34 -5.62 -12.08 -1.88
CA ILE A 34 -5.31 -11.58 -0.53
C ILE A 34 -6.20 -10.40 -0.15
N ARG A 35 -6.43 -9.45 -1.06
CA ARG A 35 -7.28 -8.28 -0.82
C ARG A 35 -8.73 -8.68 -0.61
N MET A 36 -9.26 -9.56 -1.47
CA MET A 36 -10.62 -10.10 -1.35
C MET A 36 -10.82 -10.81 0.00
N PHE A 37 -9.85 -11.64 0.40
CA PHE A 37 -9.89 -12.33 1.69
C PHE A 37 -9.80 -11.33 2.86
N GLN A 38 -8.89 -10.35 2.84
CA GLN A 38 -8.73 -9.38 3.93
C GLN A 38 -9.99 -8.56 4.15
N VAL A 39 -10.55 -7.94 3.11
CA VAL A 39 -11.72 -7.06 3.24
C VAL A 39 -12.97 -7.88 3.58
N GLY A 40 -13.12 -9.05 2.96
CA GLY A 40 -14.22 -9.96 3.25
C GLY A 40 -14.18 -10.50 4.69
N ALA A 41 -13.00 -10.89 5.19
CA ALA A 41 -12.85 -11.37 6.56
C ALA A 41 -13.08 -10.27 7.61
N VAL A 42 -12.63 -9.02 7.36
CA VAL A 42 -12.97 -7.87 8.23
C VAL A 42 -14.48 -7.69 8.30
N TRP A 43 -15.17 -7.72 7.16
CA TRP A 43 -16.62 -7.60 7.12
C TRP A 43 -17.32 -8.77 7.84
N TRP A 44 -16.82 -10.00 7.67
CA TRP A 44 -17.32 -11.17 8.38
C TRP A 44 -17.17 -11.05 9.89
N ILE A 45 -16.00 -10.60 10.37
CA ILE A 45 -15.75 -10.39 11.80
C ILE A 45 -16.70 -9.32 12.36
N VAL A 46 -16.83 -8.17 11.69
CA VAL A 46 -17.68 -7.06 12.14
C VAL A 46 -19.16 -7.43 12.12
N SER A 47 -19.63 -8.21 11.15
CA SER A 47 -21.05 -8.51 10.94
C SER A 47 -21.55 -9.72 11.71
N LEU A 48 -20.76 -10.81 11.79
CA LEU A 48 -21.23 -12.12 12.25
C LEU A 48 -20.50 -12.64 13.49
N ALA A 49 -19.19 -12.43 13.60
CA ALA A 49 -18.37 -13.12 14.58
C ALA A 49 -17.98 -12.28 15.81
N GLY A 50 -18.10 -10.97 15.73
CA GLY A 50 -17.42 -10.07 16.66
C GLY A 50 -18.09 -9.88 18.04
N GLY A 51 -19.33 -10.30 18.28
CA GLY A 51 -19.96 -10.10 19.58
C GLY A 51 -19.78 -8.66 20.13
N ALA A 52 -19.34 -8.54 21.38
CA ALA A 52 -19.06 -7.26 22.05
C ALA A 52 -17.72 -6.63 21.64
N HIS A 53 -16.78 -7.40 21.08
CA HIS A 53 -15.41 -6.95 20.76
C HIS A 53 -15.12 -6.91 19.25
N ARG A 54 -16.06 -6.42 18.46
CA ARG A 54 -15.96 -6.36 16.99
C ARG A 54 -14.81 -5.48 16.50
N GLY A 55 -14.62 -4.35 17.18
CA GLY A 55 -13.56 -3.41 16.86
C GLY A 55 -12.19 -4.00 17.08
N LEU A 56 -11.93 -4.52 18.28
CA LEU A 56 -10.67 -5.17 18.62
C LEU A 56 -10.39 -6.37 17.71
N ALA A 57 -11.41 -7.22 17.49
CA ALA A 57 -11.27 -8.39 16.64
C ALA A 57 -10.85 -8.01 15.22
N SER A 58 -11.50 -7.02 14.59
CA SER A 58 -11.12 -6.55 13.24
C SER A 58 -9.75 -5.88 13.22
N GLY A 59 -9.41 -5.09 14.26
CA GLY A 59 -8.10 -4.46 14.41
C GLY A 59 -6.97 -5.47 14.55
N VAL A 60 -7.13 -6.49 15.40
CA VAL A 60 -6.18 -7.60 15.55
C VAL A 60 -6.04 -8.38 14.26
N PHE A 61 -7.15 -8.64 13.54
CA PHE A 61 -7.10 -9.32 12.25
C PHE A 61 -6.24 -8.56 11.23
N LEU A 62 -6.44 -7.26 11.08
CA LEU A 62 -5.65 -6.43 10.18
C LEU A 62 -4.19 -6.33 10.63
N MET A 63 -3.93 -6.24 11.94
CA MET A 63 -2.58 -6.29 12.49
C MET A 63 -1.88 -7.60 12.12
N VAL A 64 -2.51 -8.75 12.36
CA VAL A 64 -1.99 -10.08 12.03
C VAL A 64 -1.73 -10.23 10.54
N SER A 65 -2.60 -9.65 9.70
CA SER A 65 -2.48 -9.66 8.24
C SER A 65 -1.32 -8.81 7.70
N THR A 66 -0.70 -7.95 8.51
CA THR A 66 0.35 -7.02 8.05
C THR A 66 1.69 -7.18 8.75
N VAL A 67 1.70 -7.70 9.99
CA VAL A 67 2.92 -7.94 10.77
C VAL A 67 3.96 -8.78 10.03
N PRO A 68 3.61 -9.85 9.29
CA PRO A 68 4.60 -10.66 8.59
C PRO A 68 5.47 -9.88 7.61
N ALA A 69 4.93 -8.90 6.92
CA ALA A 69 5.68 -8.08 5.96
C ALA A 69 6.84 -7.31 6.61
N VAL A 70 6.66 -6.89 7.86
CA VAL A 70 7.67 -6.15 8.64
C VAL A 70 8.57 -7.11 9.43
N ALA A 71 7.96 -8.06 10.15
CA ALA A 71 8.68 -8.95 11.05
C ALA A 71 9.60 -9.93 10.33
N PHE A 72 9.18 -10.44 9.16
CA PHE A 72 9.95 -11.41 8.39
C PHE A 72 10.88 -10.82 7.35
N ALA A 73 10.91 -9.48 7.19
CA ALA A 73 11.73 -8.80 6.19
C ALA A 73 13.20 -9.30 6.12
N PRO A 74 13.94 -9.48 7.24
CA PRO A 74 15.31 -9.97 7.18
C PRO A 74 15.41 -11.45 6.76
N VAL A 75 14.42 -12.26 7.09
CA VAL A 75 14.36 -13.68 6.67
C VAL A 75 14.02 -13.76 5.20
N VAL A 76 13.04 -12.97 4.74
CA VAL A 76 12.63 -12.87 3.34
C VAL A 76 13.80 -12.47 2.45
N ALA A 77 14.56 -11.45 2.86
CA ALA A 77 15.74 -11.01 2.12
C ALA A 77 16.76 -12.15 1.93
N ARG A 78 16.99 -13.00 2.95
CA ARG A 78 17.88 -14.16 2.85
C ARG A 78 17.32 -15.25 1.95
N VAL A 79 16.03 -15.53 2.04
CA VAL A 79 15.35 -16.54 1.22
C VAL A 79 15.42 -16.14 -0.25
N VAL A 80 15.07 -14.91 -0.59
CA VAL A 80 15.10 -14.37 -1.95
C VAL A 80 16.53 -14.36 -2.52
N ALA A 81 17.54 -14.02 -1.69
CA ALA A 81 18.94 -13.99 -2.16
C ALA A 81 19.55 -15.39 -2.38
N ARG A 82 19.03 -16.46 -1.74
CA ARG A 82 19.65 -17.79 -1.75
C ARG A 82 18.94 -18.81 -2.62
N HIS A 83 17.69 -18.57 -3.01
CA HIS A 83 16.89 -19.53 -3.72
C HIS A 83 16.47 -19.01 -5.10
N ASP A 84 16.17 -19.92 -6.00
CA ASP A 84 15.63 -19.62 -7.32
C ASP A 84 14.27 -18.91 -7.20
N HIS A 85 14.17 -17.71 -7.80
CA HIS A 85 12.98 -16.84 -7.68
C HIS A 85 11.71 -17.53 -8.16
N ARG A 86 11.77 -18.30 -9.26
CA ARG A 86 10.63 -19.07 -9.75
C ARG A 86 10.11 -20.05 -8.71
N THR A 87 11.00 -20.78 -8.05
CA THR A 87 10.66 -21.76 -7.02
C THR A 87 10.06 -21.07 -5.80
N VAL A 88 10.67 -19.97 -5.34
CA VAL A 88 10.15 -19.21 -4.19
C VAL A 88 8.75 -18.68 -4.45
N LEU A 89 8.51 -18.06 -5.60
CA LEU A 89 7.19 -17.53 -5.99
C LEU A 89 6.15 -18.64 -6.09
N ALA A 90 6.50 -19.76 -6.75
CA ALA A 90 5.58 -20.89 -6.92
C ALA A 90 5.22 -21.56 -5.60
N VAL A 91 6.21 -21.78 -4.71
CA VAL A 91 5.98 -22.37 -3.38
C VAL A 91 5.15 -21.46 -2.50
N ALA A 92 5.45 -20.15 -2.47
CA ALA A 92 4.66 -19.19 -1.70
C ALA A 92 3.19 -19.18 -2.15
N ALA A 93 2.93 -19.16 -3.45
CA ALA A 93 1.57 -19.22 -4.00
C ALA A 93 0.90 -20.58 -3.72
N ALA A 94 1.61 -21.71 -3.86
CA ALA A 94 1.08 -23.03 -3.60
C ALA A 94 0.70 -23.23 -2.12
N VAL A 95 1.54 -22.79 -1.18
CA VAL A 95 1.27 -22.84 0.26
C VAL A 95 0.05 -21.99 0.60
N ALA A 96 -0.01 -20.76 0.09
CA ALA A 96 -1.16 -19.88 0.28
C ALA A 96 -2.45 -20.52 -0.24
N GLY A 97 -2.39 -21.14 -1.44
CA GLY A 97 -3.51 -21.84 -2.03
C GLY A 97 -3.98 -23.05 -1.23
N ALA A 98 -3.04 -23.89 -0.76
CA ALA A 98 -3.36 -25.04 0.08
C ALA A 98 -4.04 -24.64 1.38
N VAL A 99 -3.53 -23.61 2.05
CA VAL A 99 -4.11 -23.09 3.31
C VAL A 99 -5.51 -22.50 3.06
N ALA A 100 -5.69 -21.72 1.98
CA ALA A 100 -7.00 -21.14 1.66
C ALA A 100 -8.04 -22.21 1.29
N VAL A 101 -7.65 -23.27 0.55
CA VAL A 101 -8.55 -24.41 0.23
C VAL A 101 -8.91 -25.19 1.49
N THR A 102 -7.94 -25.42 2.39
CA THR A 102 -8.22 -26.08 3.68
C THR A 102 -9.18 -25.26 4.53
N ALA A 103 -9.00 -23.93 4.56
CA ALA A 103 -9.91 -23.03 5.26
C ALA A 103 -11.31 -23.04 4.63
N ALA A 104 -11.40 -23.15 3.30
CA ALA A 104 -12.67 -23.27 2.59
C ALA A 104 -13.42 -24.57 2.96
N ALA A 105 -12.70 -25.68 3.03
CA ALA A 105 -13.28 -26.97 3.44
C ALA A 105 -13.80 -26.91 4.88
N LEU A 106 -13.03 -26.33 5.82
CA LEU A 106 -13.46 -26.14 7.20
C LEU A 106 -14.67 -25.20 7.31
N ALA A 107 -14.68 -24.12 6.52
CA ALA A 107 -15.81 -23.18 6.48
C ALA A 107 -17.08 -23.84 5.93
N ALA A 108 -16.97 -24.68 4.89
CA ALA A 108 -18.09 -25.43 4.31
C ALA A 108 -18.68 -26.43 5.29
N LEU A 109 -17.87 -27.01 6.17
CA LEU A 109 -18.29 -27.91 7.23
C LEU A 109 -18.84 -27.18 8.47
N GLY A 110 -18.85 -25.83 8.48
CA GLY A 110 -19.22 -25.03 9.64
C GLY A 110 -18.22 -25.14 10.80
N ALA A 111 -17.03 -25.69 10.56
CA ALA A 111 -16.01 -25.98 11.57
C ALA A 111 -14.87 -24.94 11.59
N LEU A 112 -15.02 -23.79 10.93
CA LEU A 112 -14.00 -22.73 10.92
C LEU A 112 -14.18 -21.79 12.12
N PRO A 113 -13.40 -21.92 13.20
CA PRO A 113 -13.46 -21.00 14.31
C PRO A 113 -12.83 -19.65 13.92
N VAL A 114 -13.25 -18.57 14.56
CA VAL A 114 -12.69 -17.22 14.32
C VAL A 114 -11.15 -17.21 14.47
N ALA A 115 -10.62 -17.95 15.45
CA ALA A 115 -9.17 -18.10 15.66
C ALA A 115 -8.45 -18.68 14.42
N ALA A 116 -9.07 -19.61 13.70
CA ALA A 116 -8.48 -20.15 12.48
C ALA A 116 -8.42 -19.12 11.36
N ALA A 117 -9.38 -18.19 11.28
CA ALA A 117 -9.31 -17.09 10.30
C ALA A 117 -8.07 -16.20 10.50
N TYR A 118 -7.66 -15.94 11.74
CA TYR A 118 -6.42 -15.22 12.05
C TYR A 118 -5.18 -16.01 11.62
N LEU A 119 -5.17 -17.34 11.87
CA LEU A 119 -4.05 -18.18 11.43
C LEU A 119 -3.95 -18.21 9.90
N VAL A 120 -5.07 -18.35 9.20
CA VAL A 120 -5.12 -18.28 7.74
C VAL A 120 -4.59 -16.92 7.26
N ALA A 121 -5.05 -15.81 7.84
CA ALA A 121 -4.57 -14.47 7.53
C ALA A 121 -3.06 -14.34 7.72
N LEU A 122 -2.53 -14.84 8.84
CA LEU A 122 -1.10 -14.83 9.15
C LEU A 122 -0.29 -15.59 8.10
N VAL A 123 -0.72 -16.77 7.70
CA VAL A 123 -0.01 -17.59 6.71
C VAL A 123 -0.09 -16.94 5.33
N LEU A 124 -1.28 -16.48 4.90
CA LEU A 124 -1.43 -15.78 3.62
C LEU A 124 -0.57 -14.52 3.56
N ALA A 125 -0.55 -13.71 4.64
CA ALA A 125 0.28 -12.53 4.74
C ALA A 125 1.79 -12.87 4.74
N GLY A 126 2.18 -13.97 5.38
CA GLY A 126 3.56 -14.49 5.35
C GLY A 126 3.98 -14.90 3.95
N CYS A 127 3.12 -15.61 3.22
CA CYS A 127 3.36 -15.96 1.82
C CYS A 127 3.49 -14.71 0.94
N GLN A 128 2.62 -13.71 1.12
CA GLN A 128 2.66 -12.45 0.39
C GLN A 128 3.92 -11.64 0.70
N ALA A 129 4.36 -11.61 1.97
CA ALA A 129 5.58 -10.96 2.40
C ALA A 129 6.84 -11.53 1.72
N VAL A 130 6.82 -12.80 1.32
CA VAL A 130 7.88 -13.43 0.53
C VAL A 130 7.67 -13.17 -0.97
N PHE A 131 6.42 -13.26 -1.43
CA PHE A 131 6.07 -13.18 -2.84
C PHE A 131 6.43 -11.81 -3.46
N ASP A 132 6.01 -10.70 -2.82
CA ASP A 132 6.17 -9.36 -3.39
C ASP A 132 7.64 -8.95 -3.61
N PRO A 133 8.55 -9.05 -2.61
CA PRO A 133 9.96 -8.71 -2.84
C PRO A 133 10.65 -9.65 -3.81
N CYS A 134 10.27 -10.94 -3.82
CA CYS A 134 10.82 -11.93 -4.76
C CYS A 134 10.39 -11.59 -6.20
N LEU A 135 9.15 -11.17 -6.41
CA LEU A 135 8.64 -10.75 -7.71
C LEU A 135 9.41 -9.52 -8.22
N THR A 136 9.49 -8.46 -7.43
CA THR A 136 10.19 -7.22 -7.80
C THR A 136 11.66 -7.48 -8.14
N THR A 137 12.34 -8.37 -7.40
CA THR A 137 13.73 -8.75 -7.69
C THR A 137 13.88 -9.63 -8.93
N SER A 138 12.84 -10.35 -9.32
CA SER A 138 12.85 -11.25 -10.49
C SER A 138 12.55 -10.54 -11.82
N VAL A 139 12.12 -9.28 -11.81
CA VAL A 139 11.78 -8.51 -13.04
C VAL A 139 12.93 -8.52 -14.06
N PRO A 140 14.21 -8.26 -13.70
CA PRO A 140 15.32 -8.29 -14.66
C PRO A 140 15.61 -9.67 -15.28
N GLU A 141 15.09 -10.76 -14.68
CA GLU A 141 15.22 -12.12 -15.22
C GLU A 141 14.12 -12.44 -16.25
N LEU A 142 13.05 -11.63 -16.27
CA LEU A 142 11.87 -11.86 -17.10
C LEU A 142 11.83 -10.95 -18.33
N VAL A 143 12.44 -9.75 -18.23
CA VAL A 143 12.37 -8.72 -19.28
C VAL A 143 13.76 -8.17 -19.61
N GLU A 144 13.90 -7.58 -20.80
CA GLU A 144 15.10 -6.86 -21.21
C GLU A 144 15.23 -5.52 -20.47
N ASP A 145 16.45 -4.99 -20.33
CA ASP A 145 16.71 -3.74 -19.60
C ASP A 145 15.85 -2.56 -20.06
N CYS A 146 15.56 -2.45 -21.36
CA CYS A 146 14.71 -1.41 -21.92
C CYS A 146 13.23 -1.52 -21.52
N ASP A 147 12.79 -2.64 -20.99
CA ASP A 147 11.41 -2.93 -20.61
C ASP A 147 11.18 -2.94 -19.09
N ILE A 148 12.24 -2.80 -18.27
CA ILE A 148 12.16 -2.85 -16.79
C ILE A 148 11.19 -1.78 -16.27
N GLU A 149 11.25 -0.55 -16.80
CA GLU A 149 10.35 0.53 -16.37
C GLU A 149 8.89 0.19 -16.67
N SER A 150 8.61 -0.36 -17.86
CA SER A 150 7.26 -0.79 -18.25
C SER A 150 6.77 -1.95 -17.38
N ALA A 151 7.63 -2.90 -17.05
CA ALA A 151 7.32 -4.04 -16.18
C ALA A 151 6.99 -3.57 -14.75
N THR A 152 7.78 -2.67 -14.20
CA THR A 152 7.52 -2.06 -12.87
C THR A 152 6.21 -1.27 -12.87
N GLY A 153 5.92 -0.54 -13.94
CA GLY A 153 4.64 0.13 -14.12
C GLY A 153 3.45 -0.83 -14.11
N CYS A 154 3.57 -1.98 -14.77
CA CYS A 154 2.57 -3.04 -14.74
C CYS A 154 2.40 -3.64 -13.33
N GLU A 155 3.49 -3.83 -12.58
CA GLU A 155 3.46 -4.33 -11.20
C GLU A 155 2.67 -3.39 -10.29
N LEU A 156 2.94 -2.08 -10.33
CA LEU A 156 2.23 -1.07 -9.54
C LEU A 156 0.76 -0.94 -9.94
N ALA A 157 0.45 -0.99 -11.24
CA ALA A 157 -0.92 -0.98 -11.72
C ALA A 157 -1.72 -2.18 -11.22
N THR A 158 -1.07 -3.35 -11.13
CA THR A 158 -1.69 -4.58 -10.61
C THR A 158 -2.15 -4.41 -9.17
N GLN A 159 -1.35 -3.79 -8.31
CA GLN A 159 -1.73 -3.55 -6.91
C GLN A 159 -2.99 -2.68 -6.81
N SER A 160 -3.11 -1.67 -7.66
CA SER A 160 -4.28 -0.79 -7.70
C SER A 160 -5.54 -1.53 -8.18
N VAL A 161 -5.41 -2.32 -9.26
CA VAL A 161 -6.52 -3.12 -9.80
C VAL A 161 -6.94 -4.20 -8.80
N ALA A 162 -5.99 -4.92 -8.20
CA ALA A 162 -6.26 -5.95 -7.19
C ALA A 162 -6.93 -5.37 -5.94
N GLY A 163 -6.51 -4.18 -5.51
CA GLY A 163 -7.13 -3.45 -4.40
C GLY A 163 -8.60 -3.13 -4.69
N LEU A 164 -8.89 -2.61 -5.88
CA LEU A 164 -10.25 -2.30 -6.31
C LEU A 164 -11.13 -3.56 -6.41
N VAL A 165 -10.64 -4.58 -7.11
CA VAL A 165 -11.39 -5.85 -7.32
C VAL A 165 -11.59 -6.58 -6.00
N GLY A 166 -10.54 -6.70 -5.18
CA GLY A 166 -10.61 -7.39 -3.89
C GLY A 166 -11.50 -6.66 -2.89
N GLY A 167 -11.39 -5.33 -2.81
CA GLY A 167 -12.24 -4.49 -1.96
C GLY A 167 -13.71 -4.59 -2.33
N LEU A 168 -14.01 -4.65 -3.63
CA LEU A 168 -15.40 -4.79 -4.11
C LEU A 168 -15.97 -6.20 -3.88
N LEU A 169 -15.22 -7.24 -4.24
CA LEU A 169 -15.75 -8.62 -4.21
C LEU A 169 -15.77 -9.22 -2.82
N GLY A 170 -14.81 -8.90 -1.95
CA GLY A 170 -14.69 -9.49 -0.62
C GLY A 170 -15.96 -9.40 0.22
N PRO A 171 -16.46 -8.19 0.54
CA PRO A 171 -17.67 -8.01 1.33
C PRO A 171 -18.93 -8.55 0.67
N LEU A 172 -19.03 -8.44 -0.67
CA LEU A 172 -20.21 -8.94 -1.43
C LEU A 172 -20.36 -10.45 -1.30
N VAL A 173 -19.27 -11.19 -1.45
CA VAL A 173 -19.29 -12.66 -1.36
C VAL A 173 -19.62 -13.10 0.07
N VAL A 174 -19.06 -12.44 1.08
CA VAL A 174 -19.33 -12.74 2.50
C VAL A 174 -20.78 -12.42 2.87
N GLU A 175 -21.33 -11.32 2.38
CA GLU A 175 -22.71 -10.93 2.64
C GLU A 175 -23.73 -11.97 2.13
N ALA A 176 -23.43 -12.58 0.99
CA ALA A 176 -24.22 -13.69 0.48
C ALA A 176 -24.14 -14.97 1.35
N GLY A 177 -23.49 -14.91 2.54
CA GLY A 177 -23.30 -16.06 3.44
C GLY A 177 -22.24 -17.06 2.99
N ARG A 178 -21.37 -16.68 2.07
CA ARG A 178 -20.49 -17.55 1.29
C ARG A 178 -19.01 -17.45 1.69
N LEU A 179 -18.71 -17.46 3.00
CA LEU A 179 -17.31 -17.42 3.48
C LEU A 179 -16.49 -18.59 2.90
N ALA A 180 -17.08 -19.77 2.80
CA ALA A 180 -16.43 -20.94 2.19
C ALA A 180 -16.11 -20.71 0.71
N GLU A 181 -17.01 -20.06 -0.04
CA GLU A 181 -16.78 -19.72 -1.45
C GLU A 181 -15.71 -18.64 -1.61
N LEU A 182 -15.68 -17.62 -0.71
CA LEU A 182 -14.64 -16.61 -0.69
C LEU A 182 -13.25 -17.24 -0.51
N THR A 183 -13.11 -18.12 0.48
CA THR A 183 -11.83 -18.78 0.76
C THR A 183 -11.47 -19.79 -0.33
N ALA A 184 -12.44 -20.48 -0.92
CA ALA A 184 -12.23 -21.40 -2.05
C ALA A 184 -11.77 -20.64 -3.31
N ALA A 185 -12.42 -19.52 -3.65
CA ALA A 185 -12.04 -18.69 -4.79
C ALA A 185 -10.62 -18.12 -4.61
N SER A 186 -10.29 -17.65 -3.40
CA SER A 186 -8.94 -17.22 -3.07
C SER A 186 -7.92 -18.34 -3.21
N GLY A 187 -8.23 -19.53 -2.70
CA GLY A 187 -7.38 -20.72 -2.81
C GLY A 187 -7.13 -21.13 -4.26
N LEU A 188 -8.20 -21.16 -5.06
CA LEU A 188 -8.09 -21.48 -6.50
C LEU A 188 -7.22 -20.43 -7.22
N ALA A 189 -7.40 -19.14 -6.94
CA ALA A 189 -6.60 -18.07 -7.53
C ALA A 189 -5.11 -18.25 -7.20
N TYR A 190 -4.76 -18.58 -5.95
CA TYR A 190 -3.39 -18.87 -5.55
C TYR A 190 -2.80 -20.10 -6.25
N LEU A 191 -3.56 -21.20 -6.37
CA LEU A 191 -3.11 -22.41 -7.04
C LEU A 191 -2.93 -22.19 -8.55
N LEU A 192 -3.84 -21.45 -9.19
CA LEU A 192 -3.68 -21.04 -10.59
C LEU A 192 -2.45 -20.15 -10.77
N ALA A 193 -2.21 -19.22 -9.87
CA ALA A 193 -1.00 -18.39 -9.88
C ALA A 193 0.28 -19.24 -9.78
N ALA A 194 0.32 -20.22 -8.87
CA ALA A 194 1.43 -21.16 -8.74
C ALA A 194 1.67 -21.93 -10.06
N GLY A 195 0.62 -22.45 -10.69
CA GLY A 195 0.69 -23.15 -11.98
C GLY A 195 1.21 -22.25 -13.12
N LEU A 196 0.75 -20.99 -13.19
CA LEU A 196 1.22 -20.02 -14.16
C LEU A 196 2.72 -19.72 -13.97
N ILE A 197 3.17 -19.50 -12.73
CA ILE A 197 4.57 -19.22 -12.39
C ILE A 197 5.46 -20.41 -12.72
N VAL A 198 5.04 -21.63 -12.37
CA VAL A 198 5.77 -22.87 -12.73
C VAL A 198 5.89 -23.03 -14.25
N SER A 199 4.89 -22.58 -15.01
CA SER A 199 4.91 -22.65 -16.46
C SER A 199 5.70 -21.53 -17.15
N ALA A 200 6.11 -20.49 -16.40
CA ALA A 200 6.90 -19.37 -16.90
C ALA A 200 8.39 -19.77 -17.02
N ARG A 201 9.08 -19.20 -17.99
CA ARG A 201 10.54 -19.39 -18.20
C ARG A 201 11.25 -18.16 -17.67
N PHE A 202 12.04 -18.34 -16.62
CA PHE A 202 12.98 -17.34 -16.13
C PHE A 202 14.29 -17.51 -16.88
N ALA A 203 14.89 -16.43 -17.35
CA ALA A 203 16.23 -16.50 -17.91
C ALA A 203 17.16 -16.90 -16.76
N ARG A 204 17.88 -18.00 -16.94
CA ARG A 204 18.96 -18.37 -16.02
C ARG A 204 20.08 -17.35 -16.18
N THR A 205 19.97 -16.22 -15.56
CA THR A 205 21.13 -15.36 -15.34
C THR A 205 21.98 -16.11 -14.33
N GLY A 206 23.03 -16.77 -14.80
CA GLY A 206 23.98 -17.54 -13.99
C GLY A 206 24.87 -16.67 -13.09
N VAL A 207 24.32 -15.58 -12.64
CA VAL A 207 24.89 -14.70 -11.61
C VAL A 207 24.00 -14.85 -10.39
N ILE A 208 24.25 -15.92 -9.61
CA ILE A 208 24.13 -15.77 -8.16
C ILE A 208 25.06 -14.58 -7.87
N ARG A 209 24.50 -13.39 -7.84
CA ARG A 209 25.22 -12.22 -7.37
C ARG A 209 25.52 -12.53 -5.91
N GLN A 210 26.66 -13.17 -5.68
CA GLN A 210 27.25 -13.26 -4.35
C GLN A 210 27.27 -11.82 -3.87
N VAL A 211 26.33 -11.48 -3.01
CA VAL A 211 26.49 -10.30 -2.17
C VAL A 211 27.72 -10.64 -1.34
N PRO A 212 28.87 -9.97 -1.57
CA PRO A 212 30.04 -10.25 -0.76
C PRO A 212 29.64 -10.06 0.69
N ASP A 213 29.81 -11.11 1.48
CA ASP A 213 29.66 -11.05 2.93
C ASP A 213 30.61 -9.95 3.40
N GLY A 214 30.07 -8.86 3.86
CA GLY A 214 30.80 -7.90 4.69
C GLY A 214 31.34 -6.62 4.04
N SER A 215 31.08 -6.29 2.76
CA SER A 215 31.54 -4.98 2.29
C SER A 215 30.69 -4.40 1.14
N VAL A 216 29.58 -3.77 1.52
CA VAL A 216 29.06 -2.67 0.69
C VAL A 216 29.82 -1.42 1.17
N PRO A 217 30.81 -0.92 0.40
CA PRO A 217 31.51 0.29 0.78
C PRO A 217 30.52 1.45 0.78
N GLY A 218 30.35 2.09 1.94
CA GLY A 218 29.69 3.39 2.03
C GLY A 218 28.18 3.40 2.14
N ARG A 219 27.49 2.29 2.43
CA ARG A 219 26.05 2.36 2.76
C ARG A 219 25.88 3.10 4.08
N ARG A 220 25.68 4.42 3.97
CA ARG A 220 25.32 5.25 5.13
C ARG A 220 24.13 4.60 5.81
N THR A 221 24.25 4.37 7.12
CA THR A 221 23.09 3.88 7.86
C THR A 221 21.97 4.91 7.72
N LEU A 222 20.70 4.44 7.68
CA LEU A 222 19.55 5.36 7.61
C LEU A 222 19.65 6.49 8.64
N ARG A 223 20.14 6.18 9.85
CA ARG A 223 20.37 7.16 10.91
C ARG A 223 21.32 8.25 10.46
N GLN A 224 22.37 7.92 9.71
CA GLN A 224 23.33 8.90 9.15
C GLN A 224 22.71 9.72 8.01
N VAL A 225 21.91 9.10 7.13
CA VAL A 225 21.20 9.83 6.05
C VAL A 225 20.18 10.82 6.61
N LEU A 226 19.42 10.41 7.63
CA LEU A 226 18.41 11.24 8.27
C LEU A 226 19.00 12.25 9.27
N ALA A 227 20.15 11.95 9.92
CA ALA A 227 20.81 12.87 10.84
C ALA A 227 21.31 14.13 10.10
N GLY A 228 21.82 13.99 8.88
CA GLY A 228 22.26 15.10 8.06
C GLY A 228 21.14 15.94 7.42
N ARG A 229 19.86 15.51 7.54
CA ARG A 229 18.73 16.12 6.83
C ARG A 229 17.50 16.28 7.72
N PRO A 230 17.50 17.26 8.64
CA PRO A 230 16.42 17.42 9.62
C PRO A 230 15.06 17.72 8.98
N PHE A 231 15.02 18.39 7.83
CA PHE A 231 13.79 18.65 7.08
C PHE A 231 13.15 17.33 6.60
N VAL A 232 13.90 16.48 5.88
CA VAL A 232 13.42 15.20 5.38
C VAL A 232 12.91 14.32 6.53
N ARG A 233 13.64 14.27 7.65
CA ARG A 233 13.24 13.52 8.84
C ARG A 233 11.91 14.01 9.41
N ARG A 234 11.72 15.33 9.55
CA ARG A 234 10.48 15.92 10.08
C ARG A 234 9.29 15.64 9.17
N VAL A 235 9.48 15.81 7.85
CA VAL A 235 8.44 15.49 6.86
C VAL A 235 8.06 14.01 6.92
N LEU A 236 9.05 13.11 7.05
CA LEU A 236 8.81 11.68 7.14
C LEU A 236 8.03 11.30 8.42
N VAL A 237 8.32 11.93 9.56
CA VAL A 237 7.58 11.73 10.82
C VAL A 237 6.14 12.23 10.69
N CYS A 238 5.93 13.42 10.10
CA CYS A 238 4.59 13.91 9.82
C CYS A 238 3.82 12.95 8.91
N PHE A 239 4.48 12.40 7.89
CA PHE A 239 3.86 11.46 6.98
C PHE A 239 3.47 10.14 7.67
N ALA A 240 4.31 9.61 8.57
CA ALA A 240 3.97 8.46 9.38
C ALA A 240 2.80 8.72 10.34
N ALA A 241 2.77 9.88 10.97
CA ALA A 241 1.66 10.29 11.84
C ALA A 241 0.35 10.46 11.06
N ALA A 242 0.39 11.09 9.87
CA ALA A 242 -0.76 11.16 8.99
C ALA A 242 -1.25 9.76 8.58
N ASN A 243 -0.33 8.88 8.19
CA ASN A 243 -0.64 7.50 7.80
C ASN A 243 -1.29 6.71 8.94
N PHE A 244 -0.87 6.92 10.18
CA PHE A 244 -1.47 6.27 11.35
C PHE A 244 -2.97 6.60 11.47
N PHE A 245 -3.36 7.87 11.34
CA PHE A 245 -4.77 8.26 11.44
C PHE A 245 -5.57 7.92 10.18
N THR A 246 -5.00 8.03 9.00
CA THR A 246 -5.71 7.76 7.74
C THR A 246 -5.94 6.27 7.52
N THR A 247 -4.99 5.40 7.86
CA THR A 247 -5.14 3.95 7.67
C THR A 247 -6.15 3.31 8.63
N ALA A 248 -6.51 3.97 9.73
CA ALA A 248 -7.59 3.53 10.60
C ALA A 248 -8.94 3.42 9.88
N ILE A 249 -9.09 4.05 8.71
CA ILE A 249 -10.30 3.99 7.87
C ILE A 249 -10.68 2.54 7.52
N TYR A 250 -9.70 1.63 7.38
CA TYR A 250 -9.94 0.21 7.11
C TYR A 250 -10.58 -0.57 8.29
N VAL A 251 -10.52 -0.04 9.50
CA VAL A 251 -11.24 -0.56 10.68
C VAL A 251 -12.53 0.22 10.90
N VAL A 252 -12.43 1.56 10.84
CA VAL A 252 -13.52 2.45 11.23
C VAL A 252 -14.68 2.41 10.22
N MET A 253 -14.41 2.38 8.90
CA MET A 253 -15.50 2.40 7.90
C MET A 253 -16.36 1.11 7.89
N PRO A 254 -15.82 -0.11 8.00
CA PRO A 254 -16.66 -1.30 8.18
C PRO A 254 -17.48 -1.25 9.48
N LEU A 255 -16.89 -0.80 10.60
CA LEU A 255 -17.64 -0.61 11.85
C LEU A 255 -18.75 0.43 11.66
N TYR A 256 -18.44 1.59 11.10
CA TYR A 256 -19.38 2.67 10.83
C TYR A 256 -20.54 2.21 9.94
N THR A 257 -20.22 1.47 8.88
CA THR A 257 -21.25 0.92 7.98
C THR A 257 -22.19 -0.01 8.72
N ARG A 258 -21.68 -0.83 9.64
CA ARG A 258 -22.48 -1.77 10.41
C ARG A 258 -23.29 -1.12 11.53
N THR A 259 -22.67 -0.21 12.30
CA THR A 259 -23.25 0.32 13.55
C THR A 259 -24.05 1.60 13.37
N GLU A 260 -23.67 2.46 12.43
CA GLU A 260 -24.31 3.77 12.22
C GLU A 260 -25.21 3.79 10.99
N LEU A 261 -24.76 3.22 9.88
CA LEU A 261 -25.55 3.17 8.65
C LEU A 261 -26.52 1.99 8.62
N HIS A 262 -26.33 0.98 9.48
CA HIS A 262 -27.08 -0.29 9.47
C HIS A 262 -27.12 -0.93 8.07
N ALA A 263 -26.05 -0.72 7.30
CA ALA A 263 -25.96 -1.07 5.91
C ALA A 263 -25.24 -2.42 5.70
N ALA A 264 -25.33 -2.89 4.50
CA ALA A 264 -24.85 -4.19 4.06
C ALA A 264 -23.38 -4.15 3.59
N GLY A 265 -22.77 -5.32 3.36
CA GLY A 265 -21.41 -5.45 2.83
C GLY A 265 -21.22 -4.83 1.45
N SER A 266 -22.29 -4.77 0.65
CA SER A 266 -22.33 -4.02 -0.60
C SER A 266 -21.95 -2.54 -0.42
N THR A 267 -22.36 -1.94 0.67
CA THR A 267 -21.97 -0.55 1.00
C THR A 267 -20.46 -0.46 1.29
N VAL A 268 -19.90 -1.41 2.06
CA VAL A 268 -18.45 -1.46 2.30
C VAL A 268 -17.69 -1.62 0.99
N ALA A 269 -18.15 -2.53 0.12
CA ALA A 269 -17.56 -2.75 -1.18
C ALA A 269 -17.53 -1.48 -2.05
N LEU A 270 -18.63 -0.73 -2.08
CA LEU A 270 -18.71 0.52 -2.82
C LEU A 270 -17.85 1.62 -2.19
N LEU A 271 -17.75 1.68 -0.86
CA LEU A 271 -16.87 2.62 -0.15
C LEU A 271 -15.39 2.34 -0.46
N GLU A 272 -14.96 1.10 -0.45
CA GLU A 272 -13.60 0.69 -0.86
C GLU A 272 -13.33 1.04 -2.33
N ALA A 273 -14.30 0.79 -3.22
CA ALA A 273 -14.19 1.18 -4.61
C ALA A 273 -14.08 2.70 -4.78
N ALA A 274 -14.83 3.49 -4.01
CA ALA A 274 -14.78 4.96 -4.02
C ALA A 274 -13.39 5.46 -3.54
N LEU A 275 -12.82 4.85 -2.51
CA LEU A 275 -11.46 5.15 -2.03
C LEU A 275 -10.41 4.87 -3.12
N GLY A 276 -10.48 3.69 -3.74
CA GLY A 276 -9.57 3.30 -4.82
C GLY A 276 -9.69 4.18 -6.06
N ALA A 277 -10.91 4.47 -6.51
CA ALA A 277 -11.17 5.36 -7.63
C ALA A 277 -10.66 6.78 -7.34
N GLY A 278 -10.92 7.30 -6.14
CA GLY A 278 -10.38 8.57 -5.69
C GLY A 278 -8.85 8.60 -5.77
N ALA A 279 -8.16 7.56 -5.25
CA ALA A 279 -6.72 7.47 -5.26
C ALA A 279 -6.13 7.43 -6.68
N LEU A 280 -6.77 6.72 -7.60
CA LEU A 280 -6.39 6.72 -9.01
C LEU A 280 -6.49 8.12 -9.62
N VAL A 281 -7.64 8.80 -9.48
CA VAL A 281 -7.83 10.16 -9.98
C VAL A 281 -6.83 11.12 -9.34
N GLY A 282 -6.58 11.00 -8.03
CA GLY A 282 -5.59 11.79 -7.30
C GLY A 282 -4.17 11.62 -7.84
N SER A 283 -3.79 10.39 -8.17
CA SER A 283 -2.47 10.09 -8.74
C SER A 283 -2.26 10.74 -10.12
N PHE A 284 -3.29 10.77 -10.96
CA PHE A 284 -3.22 11.42 -12.28
C PHE A 284 -3.29 12.95 -12.22
N THR A 285 -4.01 13.50 -11.23
CA THR A 285 -4.20 14.96 -11.10
C THR A 285 -3.13 15.61 -10.22
N GLY A 286 -2.53 14.87 -9.30
CA GLY A 286 -1.59 15.38 -8.31
C GLY A 286 -0.39 16.11 -8.90
N GLY A 287 0.16 15.64 -10.03
CA GLY A 287 1.26 16.29 -10.72
C GLY A 287 0.91 17.65 -11.34
N ARG A 288 -0.38 17.90 -11.64
CA ARG A 288 -0.87 19.13 -12.28
C ARG A 288 -1.26 20.24 -11.30
N LEU A 289 -1.39 19.94 -10.01
CA LEU A 289 -1.75 20.94 -9.01
C LEU A 289 -0.64 21.99 -8.88
N PRO A 290 -0.95 23.30 -8.89
CA PRO A 290 0.05 24.33 -8.68
C PRO A 290 0.54 24.36 -7.23
N GLY A 291 1.77 24.82 -7.02
CA GLY A 291 2.36 25.03 -5.69
C GLY A 291 3.39 23.99 -5.27
N PRO A 292 4.13 24.30 -4.21
CA PRO A 292 5.19 23.44 -3.70
C PRO A 292 4.63 22.16 -3.09
N PRO A 293 5.35 21.03 -3.20
CA PRO A 293 4.86 19.72 -2.79
C PRO A 293 4.37 19.64 -1.35
N VAL A 294 5.08 20.32 -0.42
CA VAL A 294 4.76 20.29 1.01
C VAL A 294 3.49 21.10 1.31
N ALA A 295 3.31 22.27 0.69
CA ALA A 295 2.11 23.08 0.85
C ALA A 295 0.87 22.36 0.28
N VAL A 296 0.98 21.78 -0.91
CA VAL A 296 -0.12 20.98 -1.50
C VAL A 296 -0.47 19.80 -0.59
N ALA A 297 0.53 19.09 -0.05
CA ALA A 297 0.29 17.97 0.85
C ALA A 297 -0.36 18.41 2.17
N SER A 298 0.03 19.57 2.74
CA SER A 298 -0.59 20.06 3.97
C SER A 298 -2.05 20.46 3.77
N VAL A 299 -2.38 21.09 2.62
CA VAL A 299 -3.78 21.39 2.23
C VAL A 299 -4.56 20.09 2.03
N CYS A 300 -4.00 19.11 1.31
CA CYS A 300 -4.64 17.80 1.17
C CYS A 300 -4.88 17.13 2.53
N LEU A 301 -3.94 17.19 3.48
CA LEU A 301 -4.15 16.65 4.83
C LEU A 301 -5.22 17.41 5.61
N ALA A 302 -5.33 18.72 5.46
CA ALA A 302 -6.42 19.50 6.07
C ALA A 302 -7.78 19.08 5.49
N VAL A 303 -7.86 18.84 4.19
CA VAL A 303 -9.05 18.30 3.51
C VAL A 303 -9.36 16.88 4.00
N VAL A 304 -8.35 16.02 4.15
CA VAL A 304 -8.50 14.66 4.74
C VAL A 304 -9.04 14.75 6.16
N ALA A 305 -8.51 15.65 6.98
CA ALA A 305 -8.99 15.84 8.35
C ALA A 305 -10.48 16.21 8.39
N ALA A 306 -10.92 17.17 7.57
CA ALA A 306 -12.31 17.54 7.46
C ALA A 306 -13.18 16.40 6.91
N ALA A 307 -12.72 15.71 5.87
CA ALA A 307 -13.44 14.59 5.26
C ALA A 307 -13.62 13.42 6.24
N LEU A 308 -12.58 13.05 7.01
CA LEU A 308 -12.66 11.98 8.02
C LEU A 308 -13.58 12.34 9.18
N ALA A 309 -13.67 13.62 9.56
CA ALA A 309 -14.57 14.09 10.61
C ALA A 309 -16.05 14.14 10.15
N LEU A 310 -16.31 14.28 8.86
CA LEU A 310 -17.63 14.50 8.28
C LEU A 310 -18.66 13.41 8.67
N PRO A 311 -18.35 12.09 8.59
CA PRO A 311 -19.28 11.04 9.01
C PRO A 311 -19.54 11.05 10.52
N GLY A 312 -18.62 11.60 11.33
CA GLY A 312 -18.82 11.79 12.75
C GLY A 312 -19.93 12.80 13.08
N VAL A 313 -20.07 13.82 12.22
CA VAL A 313 -21.12 14.85 12.37
C VAL A 313 -22.42 14.43 11.70
N PHE A 314 -22.34 13.97 10.45
CA PHE A 314 -23.50 13.61 9.63
C PHE A 314 -23.48 12.13 9.28
N ALA A 315 -24.33 11.32 9.92
CA ALA A 315 -24.40 9.87 9.73
C ALA A 315 -25.26 9.50 8.50
N TRP A 316 -24.82 9.89 7.31
CA TRP A 316 -25.49 9.59 6.05
C TRP A 316 -24.60 8.73 5.15
N HIS A 317 -25.22 7.93 4.26
CA HIS A 317 -24.47 7.19 3.24
C HIS A 317 -23.64 8.11 2.35
N ALA A 318 -24.22 9.26 1.94
CA ALA A 318 -23.55 10.23 1.09
C ALA A 318 -22.25 10.78 1.72
N THR A 319 -22.25 11.04 3.05
CA THR A 319 -21.06 11.55 3.74
C THR A 319 -19.94 10.52 3.76
N ALA A 320 -20.25 9.24 3.96
CA ALA A 320 -19.27 8.16 3.89
C ALA A 320 -18.65 8.03 2.49
N PHE A 321 -19.48 8.11 1.42
CA PHE A 321 -19.00 8.09 0.05
C PHE A 321 -18.10 9.29 -0.28
N VAL A 322 -18.51 10.50 0.09
CA VAL A 322 -17.71 11.72 -0.09
C VAL A 322 -16.39 11.59 0.65
N THR A 323 -16.41 11.14 1.91
CA THR A 323 -15.21 10.90 2.71
C THR A 323 -14.25 9.95 1.99
N MET A 324 -14.71 8.77 1.58
CA MET A 324 -13.84 7.76 0.95
C MET A 324 -13.25 8.28 -0.37
N THR A 325 -14.07 8.95 -1.20
CA THR A 325 -13.60 9.50 -2.48
C THR A 325 -12.56 10.61 -2.28
N VAL A 326 -12.83 11.55 -1.36
CA VAL A 326 -11.95 12.70 -1.10
C VAL A 326 -10.67 12.25 -0.42
N VAL A 327 -10.73 11.35 0.56
CA VAL A 327 -9.54 10.79 1.22
C VAL A 327 -8.70 10.04 0.21
N GLY A 328 -9.32 9.20 -0.64
CA GLY A 328 -8.62 8.51 -1.72
C GLY A 328 -7.89 9.48 -2.64
N TRP A 329 -8.59 10.51 -3.14
CA TRP A 329 -8.01 11.51 -4.01
C TRP A 329 -6.82 12.23 -3.36
N CYS A 330 -6.95 12.68 -2.12
CA CYS A 330 -5.87 13.33 -1.38
C CYS A 330 -4.66 12.40 -1.19
N VAL A 331 -4.89 11.13 -0.84
CA VAL A 331 -3.83 10.12 -0.69
C VAL A 331 -3.07 9.92 -1.99
N GLY A 332 -3.76 9.83 -3.13
CA GLY A 332 -3.15 9.73 -4.45
C GLY A 332 -2.28 10.97 -4.79
N VAL A 333 -2.81 12.18 -4.54
CA VAL A 333 -2.08 13.44 -4.74
C VAL A 333 -0.82 13.49 -3.88
N ILE A 334 -0.96 13.21 -2.57
CA ILE A 334 0.14 13.22 -1.60
C ILE A 334 1.23 12.23 -2.03
N GLY A 335 0.84 11.00 -2.40
CA GLY A 335 1.75 9.95 -2.82
C GLY A 335 2.66 10.41 -3.97
N VAL A 336 2.07 10.92 -5.06
CA VAL A 336 2.84 11.40 -6.23
C VAL A 336 3.76 12.57 -5.87
N ARG A 337 3.25 13.54 -5.10
CA ARG A 337 4.03 14.73 -4.71
C ARG A 337 5.19 14.41 -3.80
N PHE A 338 5.00 13.53 -2.81
CA PHE A 338 6.09 13.16 -1.90
C PHE A 338 7.14 12.28 -2.56
N ILE A 339 6.74 11.32 -3.38
CA ILE A 339 7.71 10.51 -4.14
C ILE A 339 8.58 11.44 -5.00
N ALA A 340 7.97 12.38 -5.73
CA ALA A 340 8.70 13.34 -6.55
C ALA A 340 9.61 14.26 -5.71
N LEU A 341 9.15 14.73 -4.55
CA LEU A 341 9.94 15.54 -3.63
C LEU A 341 11.19 14.81 -3.14
N PHE A 342 11.01 13.58 -2.64
CA PHE A 342 12.15 12.79 -2.13
C PHE A 342 13.10 12.37 -3.24
N GLN A 343 12.61 12.10 -4.45
CA GLN A 343 13.47 11.84 -5.61
C GLN A 343 14.36 13.04 -5.96
N ARG A 344 13.90 14.27 -5.72
CA ARG A 344 14.69 15.50 -5.97
C ARG A 344 15.66 15.81 -4.84
N LEU A 345 15.26 15.60 -3.58
CA LEU A 345 16.05 15.99 -2.40
C LEU A 345 17.18 14.99 -2.07
N LEU A 346 17.09 13.75 -2.55
CA LEU A 346 18.03 12.69 -2.20
C LEU A 346 19.05 12.43 -3.32
N PRO A 347 20.36 12.25 -3.02
CA PRO A 347 21.34 11.74 -3.96
C PRO A 347 20.94 10.33 -4.47
N ALA A 348 21.40 9.99 -5.67
CA ALA A 348 21.08 8.73 -6.32
C ALA A 348 21.40 7.50 -5.43
N ASP A 349 22.55 7.53 -4.75
CA ASP A 349 23.05 6.43 -3.92
C ASP A 349 22.21 6.19 -2.66
N ASP A 350 21.60 7.24 -2.10
CA ASP A 350 20.79 7.18 -0.87
C ASP A 350 19.32 6.79 -1.14
N LYS A 351 18.81 6.98 -2.38
CA LYS A 351 17.40 6.77 -2.73
C LYS A 351 16.86 5.38 -2.40
N PRO A 352 17.50 4.27 -2.80
CA PRO A 352 16.95 2.95 -2.56
C PRO A 352 16.79 2.65 -1.06
N GLY A 353 17.79 3.02 -0.26
CA GLY A 353 17.75 2.83 1.19
C GLY A 353 16.67 3.67 1.88
N PHE A 354 16.50 4.92 1.44
CA PHE A 354 15.48 5.82 1.98
C PHE A 354 14.07 5.31 1.68
N PHE A 355 13.77 4.97 0.41
CA PHE A 355 12.45 4.49 0.04
C PHE A 355 12.09 3.17 0.72
N ALA A 356 13.05 2.25 0.88
CA ALA A 356 12.83 1.01 1.61
C ALA A 356 12.40 1.27 3.07
N VAL A 357 13.06 2.21 3.74
CA VAL A 357 12.71 2.56 5.12
C VAL A 357 11.41 3.33 5.21
N MET A 358 11.17 4.25 4.29
CA MET A 358 9.87 4.94 4.21
C MET A 358 8.73 3.92 4.10
N GLN A 359 8.84 2.95 3.21
CA GLN A 359 7.84 1.89 3.04
C GLN A 359 7.71 1.01 4.30
N ALA A 360 8.83 0.63 4.93
CA ALA A 360 8.80 -0.14 6.17
C ALA A 360 8.12 0.64 7.31
N MET A 361 8.40 1.93 7.42
CA MET A 361 7.79 2.80 8.44
C MET A 361 6.29 2.97 8.20
N LEU A 362 5.87 3.23 6.96
CA LEU A 362 4.45 3.33 6.60
C LEU A 362 3.75 1.98 6.81
N GLY A 363 4.39 0.88 6.43
CA GLY A 363 3.88 -0.47 6.68
C GLY A 363 3.73 -0.79 8.18
N ALA A 364 4.64 -0.31 9.02
CA ALA A 364 4.59 -0.54 10.46
C ALA A 364 3.52 0.31 11.18
N THR A 365 3.13 1.47 10.62
CA THR A 365 2.05 2.29 11.22
C THR A 365 0.67 1.65 11.06
N PHE A 366 0.44 0.90 10.00
CA PHE A 366 -0.85 0.27 9.71
C PHE A 366 -1.30 -0.73 10.79
N PRO A 367 -0.50 -1.75 11.21
CA PRO A 367 -0.90 -2.68 12.26
C PRO A 367 -1.12 -1.99 13.62
N VAL A 368 -0.32 -0.98 13.94
CA VAL A 368 -0.49 -0.22 15.20
C VAL A 368 -1.80 0.59 15.14
N SER A 369 -2.07 1.27 14.04
CA SER A 369 -3.31 2.00 13.82
C SER A 369 -4.53 1.08 13.93
N SER A 370 -4.50 -0.06 13.24
CA SER A 370 -5.60 -1.02 13.24
C SER A 370 -5.90 -1.56 14.63
N LEU A 371 -4.86 -1.86 15.42
CA LEU A 371 -5.02 -2.33 16.79
C LEU A 371 -5.60 -1.24 17.70
N VAL A 372 -5.05 -0.02 17.64
CA VAL A 372 -5.50 1.10 18.49
C VAL A 372 -6.95 1.47 18.18
N PHE A 373 -7.28 1.70 16.90
CA PHE A 373 -8.64 2.08 16.51
C PHE A 373 -9.62 0.91 16.64
N GLY A 374 -9.15 -0.33 16.51
CA GLY A 374 -9.95 -1.52 16.81
C GLY A 374 -10.32 -1.60 18.29
N ALA A 375 -9.36 -1.43 19.19
CA ALA A 375 -9.60 -1.42 20.63
C ALA A 375 -10.53 -0.24 21.04
N LEU A 376 -10.28 0.95 20.51
CA LEU A 376 -11.15 2.10 20.73
C LEU A 376 -12.58 1.86 20.20
N GLY A 377 -12.74 1.10 19.13
CA GLY A 377 -14.02 0.77 18.52
C GLY A 377 -14.95 -0.11 19.38
N ASP A 378 -14.42 -0.78 20.40
CA ASP A 378 -15.21 -1.52 21.37
C ASP A 378 -15.78 -0.63 22.51
N HIS A 379 -15.20 0.56 22.69
CA HIS A 379 -15.55 1.48 23.76
C HIS A 379 -16.22 2.77 23.28
N LEU A 380 -15.94 3.16 22.03
CA LEU A 380 -16.41 4.41 21.42
C LEU A 380 -17.30 4.12 20.21
N THR A 381 -18.23 5.05 19.93
CA THR A 381 -19.04 4.96 18.72
C THR A 381 -18.19 5.15 17.47
N ALA A 382 -18.60 4.58 16.36
CA ALA A 382 -17.89 4.75 15.09
C ALA A 382 -17.83 6.23 14.64
N ARG A 383 -18.85 7.03 15.01
CA ARG A 383 -18.86 8.49 14.80
C ARG A 383 -17.74 9.18 15.56
N THR A 384 -17.54 8.81 16.82
CA THR A 384 -16.43 9.36 17.65
C THR A 384 -15.08 8.99 17.07
N LEU A 385 -14.92 7.77 16.57
CA LEU A 385 -13.68 7.35 15.89
C LEU A 385 -13.40 8.18 14.65
N CYS A 386 -14.40 8.50 13.83
CA CYS A 386 -14.25 9.40 12.69
C CYS A 386 -13.76 10.79 13.12
N LEU A 387 -14.33 11.34 14.22
CA LEU A 387 -13.88 12.63 14.76
C LEU A 387 -12.44 12.57 15.27
N ILE A 388 -12.04 11.50 15.96
CA ILE A 388 -10.67 11.28 16.45
C ILE A 388 -9.70 11.19 15.27
N GLN A 389 -10.05 10.45 14.18
CA GLN A 389 -9.24 10.40 12.97
C GLN A 389 -9.02 11.80 12.38
N GLY A 390 -10.10 12.54 12.16
CA GLY A 390 -10.02 13.89 11.63
C GLY A 390 -9.20 14.82 12.52
N ALA A 391 -9.51 14.87 13.83
CA ALA A 391 -8.79 15.69 14.80
C ALA A 391 -7.28 15.34 14.87
N GLY A 392 -6.94 14.05 14.77
CA GLY A 392 -5.53 13.60 14.79
C GLY A 392 -4.72 14.03 13.57
N VAL A 393 -5.37 14.21 12.41
CA VAL A 393 -4.69 14.69 11.19
C VAL A 393 -4.44 16.20 11.23
N VAL A 394 -5.27 16.99 11.92
CA VAL A 394 -5.16 18.47 11.99
C VAL A 394 -3.75 18.94 12.42
N PRO A 395 -3.18 18.49 13.56
CA PRO A 395 -1.86 18.94 13.99
C PRO A 395 -0.76 18.54 12.99
N VAL A 396 -0.94 17.43 12.30
CA VAL A 396 0.01 16.97 11.27
C VAL A 396 -0.02 17.89 10.04
N ALA A 397 -1.22 18.26 9.59
CA ALA A 397 -1.40 19.22 8.50
C ALA A 397 -0.78 20.59 8.86
N ALA A 398 -1.02 21.08 10.07
CA ALA A 398 -0.44 22.32 10.56
C ALA A 398 1.10 22.28 10.66
N ALA A 399 1.66 21.18 11.18
CA ALA A 399 3.09 20.96 11.26
C ALA A 399 3.76 20.95 9.88
N LEU A 400 3.15 20.27 8.90
CA LEU A 400 3.63 20.26 7.52
C LEU A 400 3.57 21.64 6.86
N TRP A 401 2.49 22.37 7.08
CA TRP A 401 2.36 23.74 6.57
C TRP A 401 3.49 24.63 7.08
N TRP A 402 3.76 24.58 8.38
CA TRP A 402 4.82 25.35 9.01
C TRP A 402 6.22 24.93 8.53
N LEU A 403 6.46 23.64 8.31
CA LEU A 403 7.74 23.14 7.76
C LEU A 403 7.93 23.60 6.31
N GLY A 404 6.89 23.65 5.48
CA GLY A 404 6.95 24.10 4.10
C GLY A 404 7.31 25.57 3.99
N GLY A 405 6.64 26.44 4.74
CA GLY A 405 6.91 27.88 4.73
C GLY A 405 8.35 28.24 5.17
N ARG A 406 8.91 27.47 6.10
CA ARG A 406 10.33 27.67 6.52
C ARG A 406 11.34 27.25 5.47
N HIS A 407 11.06 26.22 4.70
CA HIS A 407 11.98 25.74 3.67
C HIS A 407 12.01 26.71 2.48
N GLU A 408 10.88 27.25 2.07
CA GLU A 408 10.78 28.25 1.02
C GLU A 408 11.47 29.56 1.39
N ALA A 409 11.40 29.97 2.66
CA ALA A 409 12.08 31.18 3.15
C ALA A 409 13.62 31.04 3.13
N VAL A 410 14.16 29.83 3.21
CA VAL A 410 15.62 29.57 3.16
C VAL A 410 16.12 29.43 1.73
N GLU A 411 15.28 28.98 0.78
CA GLU A 411 15.66 28.82 -0.64
C GLU A 411 15.45 30.07 -1.51
N GLN A 412 14.80 31.11 -1.02
CA GLN A 412 14.73 32.39 -1.75
C GLN A 412 16.13 33.01 -1.77
N PRO A 413 16.77 33.20 -2.96
CA PRO A 413 18.03 33.93 -3.03
C PRO A 413 17.80 35.34 -2.51
N THR A 414 18.64 35.77 -1.57
CA THR A 414 18.69 37.15 -1.11
C THR A 414 18.74 38.04 -2.34
N PRO A 415 17.88 39.07 -2.48
CA PRO A 415 17.94 39.98 -3.60
C PRO A 415 19.36 40.51 -3.68
N THR A 416 20.08 40.14 -4.73
CA THR A 416 21.40 40.73 -5.01
C THR A 416 21.20 42.23 -5.09
N ALA A 417 21.86 42.97 -4.15
CA ALA A 417 21.89 44.40 -4.19
C ALA A 417 22.27 44.85 -5.62
N PRO A 418 21.63 45.90 -6.16
CA PRO A 418 21.92 46.34 -7.51
C PRO A 418 23.41 46.68 -7.59
N THR A 419 24.11 45.98 -8.46
CA THR A 419 25.53 46.25 -8.78
C THR A 419 25.63 47.71 -9.19
N SER A 420 26.26 48.50 -8.38
CA SER A 420 26.58 49.90 -8.67
C SER A 420 27.28 49.98 -10.04
N ALA A 421 26.68 50.70 -10.95
CA ALA A 421 27.21 50.94 -12.28
C ALA A 421 28.68 51.46 -12.20
N PRO A 422 29.57 51.01 -13.09
CA PRO A 422 30.94 51.53 -13.11
C PRO A 422 30.94 53.01 -13.43
N ALA A 423 31.62 53.81 -12.59
CA ALA A 423 31.86 55.23 -12.81
C ALA A 423 32.52 55.42 -14.18
N LYS A 424 31.94 56.28 -15.02
CA LYS A 424 32.58 56.79 -16.24
C LYS A 424 33.83 57.53 -15.85
N GLU A 425 34.98 57.11 -16.32
CA GLU A 425 36.21 57.91 -16.32
C GLU A 425 36.03 59.13 -17.23
N PRO A 426 36.43 60.30 -16.82
CA PRO A 426 36.50 61.51 -17.70
C PRO A 426 37.76 61.46 -18.56
N SER A 427 37.52 61.66 -19.84
CA SER A 427 38.54 61.90 -20.89
C SER A 427 39.34 63.16 -20.66
#